data_59533bedba7bb53592058efe81fab6b5
#
_entry.id   59533bedba7bb53592058efe81fab6b5
#
_cell.length_a   1.000
_cell.length_b   1.000
_cell.length_c   1.000
_cell.angle_alpha   90.00
_cell.angle_beta   90.00
_cell.angle_gamma   90.00
#
_symmetry.space_group_name_H-M   'P 1'
#
loop_
_entity.id
_entity.type
_entity.pdbx_description
1 polymer ?
#
loop_
_entity_poly.entity_id
_entity_poly.type
_entity_poly.pdbx_seq_one_letter_code
_entity_poly.pdbx_strand_id
1 'polypeptide(L)'
;MKSTQLLFLLFISVAAWAGGPAKSNFTAMEVNHIRVKTPGLFNGRKSFSIHLDSIKENEYCFPLPGGKVISAYGARRGHSGTDIKTKANDTIRCAFDGIVRMAKTYAAYGNVVVVRHDNGLESIYSHNSRNLVKSGDIVKAGDAVGLTGRTGRATTEHLHLAVSYTHLTLPT
;
A
#
# COMPACT_ATOMS: atom_id res chain seq x y z
N MET A 1 1.15 63.26 -15.58
CA MET A 1 1.30 61.89 -16.05
C MET A 1 0.88 60.95 -14.89
N LYS A 2 -0.32 60.37 -14.97
CA LYS A 2 -0.84 59.43 -13.93
C LYS A 2 -0.59 58.02 -14.41
N SER A 3 0.26 57.30 -13.68
CA SER A 3 0.56 55.87 -13.91
C SER A 3 -0.60 55.03 -13.36
N THR A 4 -1.34 54.39 -14.24
CA THR A 4 -2.39 53.44 -13.88
C THR A 4 -1.75 52.06 -13.72
N GLN A 5 -1.59 51.62 -12.49
CA GLN A 5 -1.16 50.21 -12.21
C GLN A 5 -2.35 49.29 -12.45
N LEU A 6 -2.23 48.43 -13.44
CA LEU A 6 -3.17 47.37 -13.75
C LEU A 6 -2.92 46.17 -12.84
N LEU A 7 -3.79 45.97 -11.84
CA LEU A 7 -3.74 44.85 -10.92
C LEU A 7 -4.30 43.62 -11.62
N PHE A 8 -3.45 42.70 -12.05
CA PHE A 8 -3.85 41.39 -12.57
C PHE A 8 -4.24 40.48 -11.36
N LEU A 9 -5.54 40.37 -11.12
CA LEU A 9 -6.10 39.35 -10.23
C LEU A 9 -6.07 38.01 -10.96
N LEU A 10 -5.09 37.17 -10.60
CA LEU A 10 -5.01 35.79 -11.03
C LEU A 10 -6.09 34.99 -10.26
N PHE A 11 -7.25 34.76 -10.90
CA PHE A 11 -8.23 33.81 -10.40
C PHE A 11 -7.67 32.40 -10.62
N ILE A 12 -7.05 31.83 -9.59
CA ILE A 12 -6.79 30.37 -9.53
C ILE A 12 -8.15 29.73 -9.25
N SER A 13 -8.82 29.25 -10.29
CA SER A 13 -9.96 28.36 -10.12
C SER A 13 -9.46 27.04 -9.55
N VAL A 14 -9.53 26.90 -8.22
CA VAL A 14 -9.47 25.60 -7.59
C VAL A 14 -10.75 24.88 -8.01
N ALA A 15 -10.66 24.05 -9.06
CA ALA A 15 -11.71 23.10 -9.35
C ALA A 15 -11.79 22.16 -8.14
N ALA A 16 -12.72 22.44 -7.22
CA ALA A 16 -13.09 21.53 -6.17
C ALA A 16 -13.58 20.25 -6.84
N TRP A 17 -12.78 19.21 -6.77
CA TRP A 17 -13.17 17.88 -7.20
C TRP A 17 -14.25 17.40 -6.20
N ALA A 18 -15.53 17.65 -6.55
CA ALA A 18 -16.71 17.24 -5.80
C ALA A 18 -17.03 15.75 -6.05
N GLY A 19 -16.00 14.89 -6.02
CA GLY A 19 -16.13 13.46 -5.88
C GLY A 19 -15.76 13.11 -4.45
N GLY A 20 -16.75 12.92 -3.59
CA GLY A 20 -16.50 12.28 -2.30
C GLY A 20 -15.76 10.95 -2.54
N PRO A 21 -14.99 10.44 -1.55
CA PRO A 21 -14.24 9.19 -1.72
C PRO A 21 -15.21 8.12 -2.20
N ALA A 22 -14.88 7.50 -3.35
CA ALA A 22 -15.64 6.36 -3.84
C ALA A 22 -15.70 5.36 -2.69
N LYS A 23 -16.92 5.07 -2.19
CA LYS A 23 -17.09 4.06 -1.14
C LYS A 23 -16.47 2.79 -1.67
N SER A 24 -15.40 2.33 -1.05
CA SER A 24 -14.80 1.05 -1.39
C SER A 24 -15.86 -0.02 -1.13
N ASN A 25 -16.28 -0.69 -2.18
CA ASN A 25 -17.26 -1.78 -2.10
C ASN A 25 -16.59 -3.09 -1.64
N PHE A 26 -15.63 -3.03 -0.73
CA PHE A 26 -15.03 -4.23 -0.14
C PHE A 26 -16.06 -4.94 0.74
N THR A 27 -16.20 -6.24 0.56
CA THR A 27 -17.04 -7.10 1.39
C THR A 27 -16.46 -7.25 2.79
N ALA A 28 -17.27 -7.69 3.75
CA ALA A 28 -16.80 -7.98 5.11
C ALA A 28 -15.67 -9.02 5.12
N MET A 29 -15.67 -9.99 4.20
CA MET A 29 -14.57 -10.94 4.03
C MET A 29 -13.29 -10.24 3.62
N GLU A 30 -13.34 -9.33 2.65
CA GLU A 30 -12.17 -8.62 2.13
C GLU A 30 -11.54 -7.69 3.18
N VAL A 31 -12.33 -7.02 4.01
CA VAL A 31 -11.79 -6.14 5.05
C VAL A 31 -11.33 -6.89 6.31
N ASN A 32 -11.72 -8.15 6.49
CA ASN A 32 -11.42 -8.90 7.70
C ASN A 32 -10.39 -10.03 7.51
N HIS A 33 -10.07 -10.41 6.29
CA HIS A 33 -9.12 -11.50 6.02
C HIS A 33 -8.05 -11.08 5.02
N ILE A 34 -6.78 -11.44 5.27
CA ILE A 34 -5.66 -11.12 4.38
C ILE A 34 -5.78 -11.95 3.10
N ARG A 35 -6.03 -13.25 3.21
CA ARG A 35 -6.11 -14.17 2.06
C ARG A 35 -7.55 -14.26 1.56
N VAL A 36 -7.93 -13.36 0.67
CA VAL A 36 -9.26 -13.30 0.05
C VAL A 36 -9.12 -13.19 -1.47
N LYS A 37 -9.98 -13.87 -2.20
CA LYS A 37 -10.03 -13.78 -3.67
C LYS A 37 -10.40 -12.36 -4.12
N THR A 38 -9.66 -11.78 -5.06
CA THR A 38 -10.10 -10.59 -5.76
C THR A 38 -11.21 -10.97 -6.76
N PRO A 39 -12.43 -10.47 -6.58
CA PRO A 39 -13.53 -10.79 -7.51
C PRO A 39 -13.16 -10.41 -8.95
N GLY A 40 -13.47 -11.30 -9.89
CA GLY A 40 -13.33 -11.04 -11.33
C GLY A 40 -11.91 -11.01 -11.89
N LEU A 41 -10.86 -11.18 -11.07
CA LEU A 41 -9.46 -11.06 -11.51
C LEU A 41 -9.13 -11.96 -12.70
N PHE A 42 -9.58 -13.19 -12.68
CA PHE A 42 -9.33 -14.15 -13.77
C PHE A 42 -10.39 -14.11 -14.88
N ASN A 43 -11.62 -13.59 -14.62
CA ASN A 43 -12.73 -13.55 -15.59
C ASN A 43 -12.85 -14.84 -16.43
N GLY A 44 -12.76 -16.01 -15.76
CA GLY A 44 -12.79 -17.32 -16.41
C GLY A 44 -11.48 -17.77 -17.09
N ARG A 45 -10.43 -16.95 -17.08
CA ARG A 45 -9.10 -17.33 -17.61
C ARG A 45 -8.33 -18.17 -16.58
N LYS A 46 -7.49 -19.10 -17.06
CA LYS A 46 -6.62 -19.94 -16.21
C LYS A 46 -5.37 -19.21 -15.73
N SER A 47 -4.97 -18.18 -16.44
CA SER A 47 -3.77 -17.37 -16.14
C SER A 47 -4.02 -15.92 -16.52
N PHE A 48 -3.21 -15.05 -15.96
CA PHE A 48 -3.21 -13.65 -16.32
C PHE A 48 -1.76 -13.13 -16.18
N SER A 49 -1.39 -12.19 -17.05
CA SER A 49 -0.04 -11.63 -17.10
C SER A 49 -0.01 -10.25 -16.44
N ILE A 50 1.03 -10.00 -15.67
CA ILE A 50 1.34 -8.67 -15.12
C ILE A 50 2.57 -8.17 -15.83
N HIS A 51 2.46 -6.99 -16.39
CA HIS A 51 3.54 -6.30 -17.06
C HIS A 51 4.24 -5.35 -16.08
N LEU A 52 5.21 -5.86 -15.32
CA LEU A 52 6.00 -5.05 -14.38
C LEU A 52 6.96 -4.09 -15.11
N ASP A 53 7.35 -4.44 -16.33
CA ASP A 53 8.18 -3.65 -17.24
C ASP A 53 7.48 -2.37 -17.75
N SER A 54 6.17 -2.30 -17.66
CA SER A 54 5.37 -1.12 -18.03
C SER A 54 5.22 -0.09 -16.91
N ILE A 55 5.66 -0.40 -15.69
CA ILE A 55 5.57 0.51 -14.54
C ILE A 55 6.58 1.64 -14.70
N LYS A 56 6.10 2.88 -14.72
CA LYS A 56 6.94 4.06 -14.81
C LYS A 56 7.59 4.38 -13.46
N GLU A 57 8.71 5.09 -13.49
CA GLU A 57 9.46 5.46 -12.29
C GLU A 57 8.63 6.23 -11.26
N ASN A 58 7.69 7.05 -11.70
CA ASN A 58 6.78 7.80 -10.83
C ASN A 58 5.55 7.01 -10.33
N GLU A 59 5.37 5.78 -10.80
CA GLU A 59 4.27 4.88 -10.39
C GLU A 59 4.70 3.88 -9.32
N TYR A 60 5.95 3.95 -8.87
CA TYR A 60 6.51 3.10 -7.83
C TYR A 60 7.25 3.91 -6.76
N CYS A 61 7.12 3.48 -5.52
CA CYS A 61 7.92 3.97 -4.40
C CYS A 61 8.44 2.81 -3.57
N PHE A 62 9.76 2.79 -3.26
CA PHE A 62 10.27 1.81 -2.31
C PHE A 62 9.66 2.09 -0.91
N PRO A 63 9.01 1.09 -0.28
CA PRO A 63 8.18 1.34 0.90
C PRO A 63 8.91 1.88 2.13
N LEU A 64 10.21 1.64 2.24
CA LEU A 64 10.99 2.08 3.38
C LEU A 64 12.37 2.57 2.92
N PRO A 65 12.48 3.79 2.35
CA PRO A 65 13.73 4.36 1.85
C PRO A 65 14.83 4.35 2.91
N GLY A 66 16.03 3.91 2.54
CA GLY A 66 17.15 3.74 3.47
C GLY A 66 17.07 2.49 4.35
N GLY A 67 16.02 1.69 4.23
CA GLY A 67 15.86 0.45 4.97
C GLY A 67 16.80 -0.67 4.50
N LYS A 68 17.28 -1.47 5.45
CA LYS A 68 18.13 -2.63 5.18
C LYS A 68 17.31 -3.92 5.21
N VAL A 69 17.39 -4.73 4.17
CA VAL A 69 16.83 -6.09 4.18
C VAL A 69 17.56 -6.93 5.22
N ILE A 70 16.81 -7.46 6.18
CA ILE A 70 17.32 -8.32 7.25
C ILE A 70 16.85 -9.77 7.10
N SER A 71 15.79 -10.02 6.32
CA SER A 71 15.33 -11.35 5.97
C SER A 71 14.60 -11.30 4.62
N ALA A 72 15.12 -12.01 3.64
CA ALA A 72 14.52 -12.07 2.30
C ALA A 72 13.29 -13.01 2.29
N TYR A 73 12.51 -12.93 1.22
CA TYR A 73 11.46 -13.90 0.93
C TYR A 73 12.04 -15.32 0.91
N GLY A 74 11.35 -16.24 1.55
CA GLY A 74 11.78 -17.66 1.59
C GLY A 74 13.03 -17.95 2.44
N ALA A 75 13.67 -16.96 3.07
CA ALA A 75 14.88 -17.14 3.88
C ALA A 75 14.69 -18.15 5.03
N ARG A 76 13.46 -18.35 5.46
CA ARG A 76 13.05 -19.38 6.43
C ARG A 76 11.72 -19.99 6.02
N ARG A 77 11.45 -21.24 6.46
CA ARG A 77 10.20 -21.94 6.12
C ARG A 77 8.98 -21.09 6.48
N GLY A 78 8.13 -20.81 5.49
CA GLY A 78 6.90 -20.04 5.64
C GLY A 78 7.08 -18.52 5.69
N HIS A 79 8.27 -17.98 5.42
CA HIS A 79 8.50 -16.55 5.32
C HIS A 79 8.02 -16.05 3.96
N SER A 80 6.83 -15.42 3.91
CA SER A 80 6.13 -15.02 2.69
C SER A 80 6.28 -13.55 2.34
N GLY A 81 7.34 -12.90 2.82
CA GLY A 81 7.64 -11.49 2.56
C GLY A 81 9.11 -11.19 2.77
N THR A 82 9.44 -9.93 2.72
CA THR A 82 10.78 -9.39 2.98
C THR A 82 10.73 -8.52 4.22
N ASP A 83 11.60 -8.79 5.18
CA ASP A 83 11.73 -7.97 6.38
C ASP A 83 12.77 -6.87 6.14
N ILE A 84 12.34 -5.62 6.28
CA ILE A 84 13.14 -4.42 6.02
C ILE A 84 13.22 -3.61 7.31
N LYS A 85 14.44 -3.34 7.78
CA LYS A 85 14.71 -2.64 9.03
C LYS A 85 15.23 -1.24 8.80
N THR A 86 14.69 -0.30 9.57
CA THR A 86 15.22 1.05 9.80
C THR A 86 15.09 1.40 11.28
N LYS A 87 14.70 2.62 11.60
CA LYS A 87 14.39 3.05 12.98
C LYS A 87 12.93 2.78 13.29
N ALA A 88 12.59 2.69 14.56
CA ALA A 88 11.21 2.64 15.02
C ALA A 88 10.43 3.90 14.60
N ASN A 89 9.19 3.72 14.19
CA ASN A 89 8.29 4.79 13.74
C ASN A 89 8.74 5.52 12.45
N ASP A 90 9.66 4.96 11.67
CA ASP A 90 9.92 5.46 10.32
C ASP A 90 8.67 5.29 9.44
N THR A 91 8.47 6.25 8.55
CA THR A 91 7.30 6.26 7.68
C THR A 91 7.36 5.15 6.64
N ILE A 92 6.35 4.29 6.65
CA ILE A 92 6.12 3.28 5.61
C ILE A 92 5.31 3.92 4.50
N ARG A 93 5.80 3.81 3.26
CA ARG A 93 5.19 4.39 2.07
C ARG A 93 4.51 3.32 1.21
N CYS A 94 3.42 3.69 0.57
CA CYS A 94 2.74 2.82 -0.38
C CYS A 94 3.63 2.56 -1.60
N ALA A 95 3.75 1.29 -2.02
CA ALA A 95 4.60 0.93 -3.15
C ALA A 95 4.03 1.39 -4.50
N PHE A 96 2.72 1.30 -4.68
CA PHE A 96 2.01 1.62 -5.92
C PHE A 96 0.68 2.30 -5.60
N ASP A 97 0.09 2.95 -6.59
CA ASP A 97 -1.28 3.48 -6.52
C ASP A 97 -2.27 2.35 -6.20
N GLY A 98 -3.31 2.67 -5.41
CA GLY A 98 -4.33 1.67 -5.08
C GLY A 98 -5.36 2.14 -4.08
N ILE A 99 -6.14 1.17 -3.58
CA ILE A 99 -7.17 1.38 -2.56
C ILE A 99 -6.83 0.52 -1.34
N VAL A 100 -6.84 1.12 -0.17
CA VAL A 100 -6.62 0.40 1.10
C VAL A 100 -7.79 -0.56 1.32
N ARG A 101 -7.51 -1.87 1.22
CA ARG A 101 -8.51 -2.91 1.44
C ARG A 101 -8.70 -3.22 2.93
N MET A 102 -7.61 -3.27 3.68
CA MET A 102 -7.59 -3.56 5.10
C MET A 102 -6.61 -2.64 5.83
N ALA A 103 -6.99 -2.13 6.99
CA ALA A 103 -6.10 -1.41 7.91
C ALA A 103 -6.56 -1.67 9.34
N LYS A 104 -5.98 -2.69 10.00
CA LYS A 104 -6.40 -3.13 11.34
C LYS A 104 -5.31 -3.98 12.01
N THR A 105 -5.53 -4.38 13.25
CA THR A 105 -4.74 -5.44 13.89
C THR A 105 -5.19 -6.80 13.40
N TYR A 106 -4.25 -7.67 12.98
CA TYR A 106 -4.56 -8.99 12.43
C TYR A 106 -3.52 -10.04 12.82
N ALA A 107 -3.91 -10.96 13.70
CA ALA A 107 -3.15 -12.15 14.09
C ALA A 107 -1.62 -11.90 14.20
N ALA A 108 -0.82 -12.77 13.55
CA ALA A 108 0.64 -12.68 13.56
C ALA A 108 1.23 -11.43 12.89
N TYR A 109 0.48 -10.78 12.01
CA TYR A 109 0.90 -9.56 11.29
C TYR A 109 0.93 -8.31 12.17
N GLY A 110 0.22 -8.33 13.32
CA GLY A 110 0.06 -7.14 14.15
C GLY A 110 -0.78 -6.07 13.45
N ASN A 111 -0.44 -4.80 13.62
CA ASN A 111 -1.07 -3.75 12.83
C ASN A 111 -0.62 -3.87 11.38
N VAL A 112 -1.59 -4.01 10.48
CA VAL A 112 -1.35 -4.30 9.07
C VAL A 112 -2.18 -3.39 8.19
N VAL A 113 -1.58 -2.98 7.08
CA VAL A 113 -2.25 -2.33 5.96
C VAL A 113 -2.12 -3.24 4.74
N VAL A 114 -3.22 -3.43 4.02
CA VAL A 114 -3.27 -4.13 2.74
C VAL A 114 -3.82 -3.18 1.70
N VAL A 115 -3.07 -2.93 0.65
CA VAL A 115 -3.46 -2.09 -0.48
C VAL A 115 -3.68 -2.97 -1.70
N ARG A 116 -4.85 -2.85 -2.33
CA ARG A 116 -5.15 -3.49 -3.61
C ARG A 116 -4.83 -2.52 -4.73
N HIS A 117 -4.07 -2.97 -5.72
CA HIS A 117 -3.64 -2.22 -6.89
C HIS A 117 -4.51 -2.56 -8.10
N ASP A 118 -4.54 -1.69 -9.11
CA ASP A 118 -5.39 -1.83 -10.30
C ASP A 118 -5.10 -3.10 -11.10
N ASN A 119 -3.85 -3.59 -11.03
CA ASN A 119 -3.45 -4.85 -11.64
C ASN A 119 -3.86 -6.10 -10.84
N GLY A 120 -4.59 -5.94 -9.73
CA GLY A 120 -5.06 -7.01 -8.85
C GLY A 120 -4.03 -7.55 -7.86
N LEU A 121 -2.79 -7.07 -7.88
CA LEU A 121 -1.83 -7.34 -6.81
C LEU A 121 -2.27 -6.66 -5.51
N GLU A 122 -1.82 -7.21 -4.40
CA GLU A 122 -1.94 -6.58 -3.10
C GLU A 122 -0.58 -6.46 -2.44
N SER A 123 -0.25 -5.25 -1.97
CA SER A 123 0.89 -5.04 -1.09
C SER A 123 0.42 -5.06 0.37
N ILE A 124 1.22 -5.70 1.22
CA ILE A 124 0.93 -5.94 2.64
C ILE A 124 2.06 -5.33 3.45
N TYR A 125 1.71 -4.41 4.36
CA TYR A 125 2.63 -3.68 5.22
C TYR A 125 2.32 -4.04 6.66
N SER A 126 3.19 -4.83 7.31
CA SER A 126 2.91 -5.45 8.61
C SER A 126 3.88 -5.01 9.70
N HIS A 127 3.51 -5.37 10.94
CA HIS A 127 4.22 -5.05 12.18
C HIS A 127 4.25 -3.56 12.51
N ASN A 128 3.31 -2.79 11.91
CA ASN A 128 3.24 -1.34 12.10
C ASN A 128 3.04 -0.99 13.59
N SER A 129 3.71 0.06 14.07
CA SER A 129 3.37 0.67 15.36
C SER A 129 2.00 1.36 15.26
N ARG A 130 1.72 1.97 14.11
CA ARG A 130 0.45 2.62 13.80
C ARG A 130 0.15 2.57 12.30
N ASN A 131 -1.11 2.27 11.94
CA ASN A 131 -1.63 2.48 10.60
C ASN A 131 -2.04 3.95 10.45
N LEU A 132 -1.70 4.59 9.34
CA LEU A 132 -2.01 6.00 9.05
C LEU A 132 -3.21 6.16 8.12
N VAL A 133 -3.72 5.06 7.60
CA VAL A 133 -4.83 4.98 6.65
C VAL A 133 -5.90 4.02 7.17
N LYS A 134 -7.08 4.05 6.56
CA LYS A 134 -8.22 3.16 6.85
C LYS A 134 -8.71 2.49 5.57
N SER A 135 -9.46 1.40 5.71
CA SER A 135 -10.10 0.72 4.58
C SER A 135 -10.97 1.70 3.79
N GLY A 136 -10.81 1.71 2.48
CA GLY A 136 -11.48 2.59 1.53
C GLY A 136 -10.68 3.83 1.13
N ASP A 137 -9.58 4.13 1.81
CA ASP A 137 -8.73 5.26 1.40
C ASP A 137 -8.05 4.95 0.06
N ILE A 138 -8.04 5.94 -0.84
CA ILE A 138 -7.26 5.91 -2.07
C ILE A 138 -5.86 6.40 -1.73
N VAL A 139 -4.85 5.67 -2.16
CA VAL A 139 -3.44 5.99 -1.91
C VAL A 139 -2.64 5.97 -3.20
N LYS A 140 -1.63 6.82 -3.27
CA LYS A 140 -0.67 6.89 -4.36
C LYS A 140 0.66 6.26 -3.95
N ALA A 141 1.47 5.88 -4.93
CA ALA A 141 2.87 5.52 -4.69
C ALA A 141 3.56 6.63 -3.89
N GLY A 142 4.19 6.28 -2.78
CA GLY A 142 4.87 7.23 -1.89
C GLY A 142 4.02 7.79 -0.74
N ASP A 143 2.71 7.63 -0.74
CA ASP A 143 1.85 8.06 0.37
C ASP A 143 2.18 7.29 1.66
N ALA A 144 2.11 7.99 2.80
CA ALA A 144 2.34 7.40 4.10
C ALA A 144 1.17 6.48 4.50
N VAL A 145 1.43 5.18 4.64
CA VAL A 145 0.40 4.19 5.00
C VAL A 145 0.53 3.67 6.43
N GLY A 146 1.70 3.78 7.03
CA GLY A 146 1.96 3.32 8.40
C GLY A 146 3.28 3.81 8.95
N LEU A 147 3.57 3.41 10.17
CA LEU A 147 4.86 3.64 10.84
C LEU A 147 5.46 2.30 11.23
N THR A 148 6.76 2.12 11.05
CA THR A 148 7.48 0.89 11.46
C THR A 148 7.32 0.63 12.94
N GLY A 149 7.18 -0.64 13.30
CA GLY A 149 7.01 -1.06 14.68
C GLY A 149 7.36 -2.53 14.91
N ARG A 150 6.81 -3.06 16.01
CA ARG A 150 7.07 -4.42 16.49
C ARG A 150 5.79 -5.12 16.96
N THR A 151 4.66 -4.84 16.30
CA THR A 151 3.40 -5.49 16.66
C THR A 151 3.28 -6.89 16.09
N GLY A 152 2.36 -7.69 16.62
CA GLY A 152 2.18 -9.08 16.21
C GLY A 152 3.33 -9.98 16.65
N ARG A 153 3.85 -10.81 15.74
CA ARG A 153 4.96 -11.77 16.02
C ARG A 153 6.37 -11.18 15.81
N ALA A 154 6.47 -9.88 15.52
CA ALA A 154 7.78 -9.26 15.35
C ALA A 154 8.59 -9.26 16.64
N THR A 155 9.88 -9.61 16.56
CA THR A 155 10.82 -9.58 17.69
C THR A 155 11.65 -8.31 17.73
N THR A 156 11.74 -7.59 16.61
CA THR A 156 12.42 -6.29 16.44
C THR A 156 11.57 -5.38 15.60
N GLU A 157 11.82 -4.07 15.64
CA GLU A 157 11.20 -3.11 14.75
C GLU A 157 11.64 -3.36 13.31
N HIS A 158 10.67 -3.59 12.42
CA HIS A 158 10.88 -3.74 10.99
C HIS A 158 9.55 -3.65 10.24
N LEU A 159 9.62 -3.40 8.95
CA LEU A 159 8.51 -3.61 8.03
C LEU A 159 8.61 -5.04 7.49
N HIS A 160 7.57 -5.85 7.67
CA HIS A 160 7.38 -7.06 6.87
C HIS A 160 6.55 -6.66 5.64
N LEU A 161 7.22 -6.59 4.49
CA LEU A 161 6.62 -6.29 3.19
C LEU A 161 6.34 -7.59 2.45
N ALA A 162 5.09 -7.79 2.05
CA ALA A 162 4.73 -8.89 1.17
C ALA A 162 3.92 -8.36 -0.01
N VAL A 163 4.08 -9.01 -1.16
CA VAL A 163 3.22 -8.82 -2.32
C VAL A 163 2.46 -10.10 -2.53
N SER A 164 1.15 -10.00 -2.58
CA SER A 164 0.26 -11.16 -2.68
C SER A 164 -0.60 -11.06 -3.93
N TYR A 165 -0.72 -12.16 -4.59
CA TYR A 165 -1.84 -12.48 -5.44
C TYR A 165 -2.89 -13.17 -4.59
N THR A 166 -4.14 -12.83 -4.74
CA THR A 166 -5.23 -13.27 -3.87
C THR A 166 -5.45 -14.79 -3.80
N HIS A 167 -4.59 -15.59 -4.43
CA HIS A 167 -4.60 -17.07 -4.35
C HIS A 167 -3.24 -17.72 -4.27
N LEU A 168 -2.17 -17.00 -4.61
CA LEU A 168 -0.83 -17.58 -4.70
C LEU A 168 0.14 -16.56 -4.09
N THR A 169 0.87 -16.95 -3.06
CA THR A 169 2.17 -16.37 -2.79
C THR A 169 3.00 -16.65 -4.02
N LEU A 170 3.33 -15.60 -4.79
CA LEU A 170 4.25 -15.76 -5.90
C LEU A 170 5.59 -16.18 -5.30
N PRO A 171 6.21 -17.27 -5.81
CA PRO A 171 7.63 -17.44 -5.63
C PRO A 171 8.32 -16.27 -6.33
N THR A 172 9.04 -15.47 -5.59
CA THR A 172 9.97 -14.45 -6.09
C THR A 172 11.25 -15.12 -6.49
#